data_9e80683a178263cdfdcf9dcc33ff6a76
#
_entry.id   9e80683a178263cdfdcf9dcc33ff6a76
#
_cell.length_a   1.000
_cell.length_b   1.000
_cell.length_c   1.000
_cell.angle_alpha   90.00
_cell.angle_beta   90.00
_cell.angle_gamma   90.00
#
_symmetry.space_group_name_H-M   'P 1'
#
loop_
_entity.id
_entity.type
_entity.pdbx_description
1 polymer ?
#
loop_
_entity_poly.entity_id
_entity_poly.type
_entity_poly.pdbx_seq_one_letter_code
_entity_poly.pdbx_strand_id
1 'polypeptide(L)'
;MTTTTTQQLPIPSFFNPKKVREVWRVPYQERAVDAKDWAKQYNIKPAAEDKTRICLLLIDVQNTFCLPEFELFVGGKSGLGAVEDNIRLCEFIYRNLNLITEIAAT
;
A
#
# COMPACT_ATOMS: atom_id res chain seq x y z
N MET A 1 25.04 -22.24 5.90
CA MET A 1 24.82 -20.95 5.23
C MET A 1 23.60 -20.28 5.84
N THR A 2 23.76 -19.08 6.29
CA THR A 2 22.66 -18.33 6.86
C THR A 2 22.03 -17.48 5.77
N THR A 3 20.80 -17.78 5.44
CA THR A 3 20.06 -16.93 4.52
C THR A 3 19.40 -15.83 5.35
N THR A 4 19.79 -14.58 5.10
CA THR A 4 19.11 -13.47 5.72
C THR A 4 17.78 -13.27 5.02
N THR A 5 16.72 -13.69 5.66
CA THR A 5 15.38 -13.45 5.17
C THR A 5 14.88 -12.15 5.77
N THR A 6 14.60 -11.17 4.93
CA THR A 6 13.96 -9.94 5.37
C THR A 6 12.55 -10.28 5.82
N GLN A 7 12.28 -10.07 7.09
CA GLN A 7 10.97 -10.36 7.64
C GLN A 7 9.94 -9.33 7.13
N GLN A 8 8.81 -9.83 6.67
CA GLN A 8 7.70 -8.97 6.28
C GLN A 8 7.10 -8.28 7.51
N LEU A 9 6.67 -7.06 7.32
CA LEU A 9 6.00 -6.31 8.37
C LEU A 9 4.54 -6.73 8.49
N PRO A 10 3.93 -6.56 9.66
CA PRO A 10 2.48 -6.81 9.80
C PRO A 10 1.67 -5.72 9.09
N ILE A 11 0.39 -5.99 8.90
CA ILE A 11 -0.54 -5.00 8.37
C ILE A 11 -0.95 -4.06 9.50
N PRO A 12 -0.82 -2.74 9.32
CA PRO A 12 -1.23 -1.79 10.37
C PRO A 12 -2.73 -1.88 10.67
N SER A 13 -3.08 -1.69 11.93
CA SER A 13 -4.49 -1.71 12.35
C SER A 13 -5.31 -0.57 11.74
N PHE A 14 -4.66 0.52 11.34
CA PHE A 14 -5.37 1.63 10.70
C PHE A 14 -5.71 1.36 9.23
N PHE A 15 -5.19 0.29 8.62
CA PHE A 15 -5.62 -0.10 7.28
C PHE A 15 -6.97 -0.82 7.38
N ASN A 16 -7.97 -0.27 6.69
CA ASN A 16 -9.30 -0.87 6.63
C ASN A 16 -9.59 -1.33 5.20
N PRO A 17 -9.53 -2.63 4.91
CA PRO A 17 -9.78 -3.13 3.55
C PRO A 17 -11.20 -2.83 3.05
N LYS A 18 -12.16 -2.63 3.94
CA LYS A 18 -13.54 -2.27 3.56
C LYS A 18 -13.63 -0.89 2.92
N LYS A 19 -12.67 -0.01 3.21
CA LYS A 19 -12.62 1.35 2.66
C LYS A 19 -12.05 1.39 1.24
N VAL A 20 -11.40 0.34 0.79
CA VAL A 20 -10.73 0.31 -0.52
C VAL A 20 -11.72 0.48 -1.68
N ARG A 21 -12.96 0.07 -1.49
CA ARG A 21 -14.00 0.11 -2.53
C ARG A 21 -14.76 1.43 -2.63
N GLU A 22 -14.42 2.42 -1.81
CA GLU A 22 -15.18 3.66 -1.75
C GLU A 22 -14.29 4.89 -1.74
N VAL A 23 -14.85 6.03 -2.21
CA VAL A 23 -14.21 7.32 -2.02
C VAL A 23 -14.52 7.77 -0.61
N TRP A 24 -13.49 8.03 0.17
CA TRP A 24 -13.66 8.50 1.54
C TRP A 24 -12.62 9.57 1.87
N ARG A 25 -12.92 10.36 2.88
CA ARG A 25 -12.02 11.43 3.31
C ARG A 25 -10.91 10.86 4.19
N VAL A 26 -9.71 10.79 3.63
CA VAL A 26 -8.56 10.27 4.37
C VAL A 26 -8.16 11.28 5.44
N PRO A 27 -8.04 10.87 6.72
CA PRO A 27 -7.56 11.75 7.79
C PRO A 27 -6.03 11.89 7.73
N TYR A 28 -5.55 12.69 6.80
CA TYR A 28 -4.12 12.77 6.48
C TYR A 28 -3.22 13.10 7.67
N GLN A 29 -3.66 14.01 8.54
CA GLN A 29 -2.86 14.40 9.71
C GLN A 29 -2.70 13.25 10.70
N GLU A 30 -3.79 12.53 10.95
CA GLU A 30 -3.76 11.34 11.82
C GLU A 30 -2.89 10.25 11.21
N ARG A 31 -3.01 10.03 9.92
CA ARG A 31 -2.20 9.02 9.22
C ARG A 31 -0.72 9.38 9.21
N ALA A 32 -0.38 10.66 9.14
CA ALA A 32 1.02 11.10 9.23
C ALA A 32 1.63 10.74 10.59
N VAL A 33 0.87 10.92 11.68
CA VAL A 33 1.30 10.53 13.02
C VAL A 33 1.42 9.01 13.11
N ASP A 34 0.40 8.28 12.64
CA ASP A 34 0.42 6.82 12.61
C ASP A 34 1.64 6.28 11.85
N ALA A 35 1.97 6.92 10.72
CA ALA A 35 3.11 6.52 9.90
C ALA A 35 4.44 6.73 10.62
N LYS A 36 4.59 7.84 11.33
CA LYS A 36 5.79 8.09 12.12
C LYS A 36 5.95 7.07 13.25
N ASP A 37 4.87 6.77 13.93
CA ASP A 37 4.87 5.79 15.02
C ASP A 37 5.20 4.40 14.48
N TRP A 38 4.63 4.03 13.34
CA TRP A 38 4.88 2.77 12.67
C TRP A 38 6.34 2.64 12.26
N ALA A 39 6.89 3.67 11.63
CA ALA A 39 8.29 3.68 11.21
C ALA A 39 9.22 3.51 12.41
N LYS A 40 8.90 4.16 13.53
CA LYS A 40 9.69 4.06 14.76
C LYS A 40 9.58 2.67 15.37
N GLN A 41 8.36 2.13 15.45
CA GLN A 41 8.10 0.82 16.04
C GLN A 41 8.84 -0.31 15.29
N TYR A 42 8.87 -0.24 13.97
CA TYR A 42 9.47 -1.27 13.13
C TYR A 42 10.83 -0.89 12.57
N ASN A 43 11.41 0.20 13.08
CA ASN A 43 12.74 0.67 12.66
C ASN A 43 12.87 0.82 11.14
N ILE A 44 11.87 1.41 10.52
CA ILE A 44 11.90 1.71 9.09
C ILE A 44 12.77 2.95 8.89
N LYS A 45 13.85 2.79 8.13
CA LYS A 45 14.82 3.85 7.93
C LYS A 45 14.40 4.77 6.79
N PRO A 46 14.91 6.03 6.77
CA PRO A 46 14.67 6.92 5.64
C PRO A 46 15.15 6.29 4.32
N ALA A 47 14.41 6.52 3.25
CA ALA A 47 14.73 5.97 1.94
C ALA A 47 16.13 6.34 1.44
N ALA A 48 16.66 7.49 1.87
CA ALA A 48 18.00 7.93 1.51
C ALA A 48 19.10 6.96 2.00
N GLU A 49 18.80 6.15 3.01
CA GLU A 49 19.75 5.18 3.57
C GLU A 49 19.68 3.81 2.87
N ASP A 50 18.77 3.64 1.93
CA ASP A 50 18.63 2.35 1.23
C ASP A 50 19.84 2.06 0.34
N LYS A 51 20.45 0.91 0.56
CA LYS A 51 21.55 0.44 -0.29
C LYS A 51 21.00 -0.16 -1.58
N THR A 52 19.99 -1.01 -1.46
CA THR A 52 19.24 -1.51 -2.61
C THR A 52 18.03 -0.62 -2.79
N ARG A 53 17.93 0.01 -3.94
CA ARG A 53 16.87 0.98 -4.21
C ARG A 53 15.81 0.34 -5.08
N ILE A 54 14.59 0.28 -4.54
CA ILE A 54 13.43 -0.36 -5.18
C ILE A 54 12.35 0.69 -5.40
N CYS A 55 11.95 0.89 -6.65
CA CYS A 55 10.80 1.72 -6.99
C CYS A 55 9.62 0.81 -7.31
N LEU A 56 8.50 1.01 -6.61
CA LEU A 56 7.24 0.35 -6.93
C LEU A 56 6.45 1.27 -7.85
N LEU A 57 6.23 0.83 -9.08
CA LEU A 57 5.46 1.59 -10.06
C LEU A 57 4.01 1.10 -10.07
N LEU A 58 3.07 1.99 -9.75
CA LEU A 58 1.64 1.72 -9.77
C LEU A 58 1.04 2.29 -11.05
N ILE A 59 0.66 1.40 -11.96
CA ILE A 59 0.12 1.81 -13.26
C ILE A 59 -1.40 1.76 -13.22
N ASP A 60 -2.04 2.92 -13.45
CA ASP A 60 -3.50 3.07 -13.55
C ASP A 60 -4.25 2.65 -12.27
N VAL A 61 -3.63 2.77 -11.12
CA VAL A 61 -4.30 2.58 -9.83
C VAL A 61 -5.03 3.88 -9.51
N GLN A 62 -6.18 4.07 -10.15
CA GLN A 62 -6.96 5.30 -10.12
C GLN A 62 -8.42 4.98 -9.81
N ASN A 63 -9.10 5.93 -9.17
CA ASN A 63 -10.52 5.77 -8.83
C ASN A 63 -11.37 5.34 -10.02
N THR A 64 -11.10 5.90 -11.20
CA THR A 64 -11.81 5.59 -12.43
C THR A 64 -11.88 4.10 -12.73
N PHE A 65 -10.80 3.37 -12.51
CA PHE A 65 -10.70 1.94 -12.80
C PHE A 65 -10.93 1.04 -11.59
N CYS A 66 -10.73 1.57 -10.40
CA CYS A 66 -10.60 0.77 -9.18
C CYS A 66 -11.80 0.82 -8.26
N LEU A 67 -12.70 1.78 -8.44
CA LEU A 67 -13.88 1.94 -7.57
C LEU A 67 -15.17 1.62 -8.30
N PRO A 68 -16.07 0.81 -7.69
CA PRO A 68 -17.30 0.36 -8.34
C PRO A 68 -18.25 1.46 -8.80
N GLU A 69 -18.20 2.63 -8.17
CA GLU A 69 -19.09 3.75 -8.52
C GLU A 69 -18.67 4.48 -9.80
N PHE A 70 -17.49 4.18 -10.33
CA PHE A 70 -16.98 4.84 -11.52
C PHE A 70 -17.25 4.02 -12.78
N GLU A 71 -17.50 4.71 -13.89
CA GLU A 71 -17.96 4.10 -15.14
C GLU A 71 -16.98 3.08 -15.73
N LEU A 72 -15.69 3.31 -15.59
CA LEU A 72 -14.65 2.44 -16.14
C LEU A 72 -14.14 1.40 -15.14
N PHE A 73 -14.90 1.14 -14.09
CA PHE A 73 -14.50 0.16 -13.08
C PHE A 73 -14.22 -1.22 -13.66
N VAL A 74 -13.09 -1.80 -13.30
CA VAL A 74 -12.68 -3.13 -13.75
C VAL A 74 -13.15 -4.18 -12.75
N GLY A 75 -14.32 -4.76 -13.02
CA GLY A 75 -14.92 -5.76 -12.14
C GLY A 75 -14.37 -7.16 -12.31
N GLY A 76 -14.00 -7.53 -13.52
CA GLY A 76 -13.55 -8.89 -13.81
C GLY A 76 -14.62 -9.94 -13.54
N LYS A 77 -14.21 -11.17 -13.35
CA LYS A 77 -15.13 -12.30 -13.13
C LYS A 77 -15.88 -12.21 -11.80
N SER A 78 -15.21 -11.74 -10.75
CA SER A 78 -15.82 -11.63 -9.42
C SER A 78 -16.78 -10.47 -9.29
N GLY A 79 -16.71 -9.49 -10.20
CA GLY A 79 -17.43 -8.22 -10.09
C GLY A 79 -16.73 -7.19 -9.23
N LEU A 80 -15.69 -7.55 -8.49
CA LEU A 80 -14.91 -6.66 -7.62
C LEU A 80 -13.40 -6.80 -7.85
N GLY A 81 -13.00 -7.24 -9.04
CA GLY A 81 -11.61 -7.58 -9.35
C GLY A 81 -10.60 -6.49 -8.97
N ALA A 82 -10.84 -5.26 -9.40
CA ALA A 82 -9.91 -4.16 -9.10
C ALA A 82 -9.88 -3.81 -7.61
N VAL A 83 -11.02 -3.93 -6.91
CA VAL A 83 -11.07 -3.71 -5.45
C VAL A 83 -10.24 -4.76 -4.73
N GLU A 84 -10.44 -6.03 -5.08
CA GLU A 84 -9.70 -7.15 -4.49
C GLU A 84 -8.20 -7.02 -4.75
N ASP A 85 -7.85 -6.62 -5.97
CA ASP A 85 -6.46 -6.42 -6.36
C ASP A 85 -5.81 -5.27 -5.57
N ASN A 86 -6.54 -4.18 -5.37
CA ASN A 86 -6.04 -3.06 -4.59
C ASN A 86 -5.89 -3.37 -3.11
N ILE A 87 -6.74 -4.23 -2.56
CA ILE A 87 -6.56 -4.71 -1.19
C ILE A 87 -5.23 -5.47 -1.10
N ARG A 88 -4.97 -6.37 -2.04
CA ARG A 88 -3.70 -7.11 -2.09
C ARG A 88 -2.51 -6.17 -2.27
N LEU A 89 -2.66 -5.15 -3.10
CA LEU A 89 -1.61 -4.15 -3.31
C LEU A 89 -1.28 -3.39 -2.03
N CYS A 90 -2.30 -2.92 -1.31
CA CYS A 90 -2.10 -2.23 -0.04
C CYS A 90 -1.40 -3.12 0.99
N GLU A 91 -1.83 -4.37 1.08
CA GLU A 91 -1.20 -5.34 1.97
C GLU A 91 0.26 -5.59 1.58
N PHE A 92 0.53 -5.73 0.29
CA PHE A 92 1.89 -5.89 -0.23
C PHE A 92 2.77 -4.71 0.15
N ILE A 93 2.28 -3.50 -0.02
CA ILE A 93 3.02 -2.29 0.31
C ILE A 93 3.33 -2.25 1.81
N TYR A 94 2.33 -2.46 2.66
CA TYR A 94 2.54 -2.42 4.10
C TYR A 94 3.52 -3.49 4.59
N ARG A 95 3.41 -4.71 4.06
CA ARG A 95 4.31 -5.79 4.46
C ARG A 95 5.76 -5.56 4.02
N ASN A 96 5.98 -4.73 3.03
CA ASN A 96 7.29 -4.52 2.43
C ASN A 96 7.78 -3.07 2.52
N LEU A 97 7.22 -2.26 3.41
CA LEU A 97 7.63 -0.86 3.58
C LEU A 97 9.13 -0.71 3.84
N ASN A 98 9.72 -1.68 4.51
CA ASN A 98 11.14 -1.68 4.82
C ASN A 98 12.04 -1.95 3.60
N LEU A 99 11.47 -2.38 2.49
CA LEU A 99 12.21 -2.69 1.25
C LEU A 99 11.95 -1.69 0.13
N ILE A 100 10.80 -1.02 0.16
CA ILE A 100 10.39 -0.11 -0.90
C ILE A 100 11.04 1.25 -0.67
N THR A 101 11.82 1.72 -1.65
CA THR A 101 12.50 3.01 -1.57
C THR A 101 11.55 4.15 -1.94
N GLU A 102 10.79 3.97 -3.01
CA GLU A 102 9.81 4.97 -3.45
C GLU A 102 8.63 4.31 -4.16
N ILE A 103 7.53 5.02 -4.21
CA ILE A 103 6.34 4.60 -4.94
C ILE A 103 6.02 5.69 -5.97
N ALA A 104 5.94 5.30 -7.23
CA ALA A 104 5.53 6.19 -8.32
C ALA A 104 4.18 5.70 -8.86
N ALA A 105 3.24 6.62 -9.01
CA ALA A 105 1.89 6.29 -9.48
C ALA A 105 1.54 7.10 -10.72
N THR A 106 0.88 6.43 -11.67
CA THR A 106 0.38 7.10 -12.88
C THR A 106 -1.11 7.44 -12.76
#